data_1ae279fab80639053992496272562630
#
_entry.id   1ae279fab80639053992496272562630
#
_cell.length_a   1.000
_cell.length_b   1.000
_cell.length_c   1.000
_cell.angle_alpha   90.00
_cell.angle_beta   90.00
_cell.angle_gamma   90.00
#
_symmetry.space_group_name_H-M   'P 1'
#
loop_
_entity.id
_entity.type
_entity.pdbx_description
1 polymer ?
#
loop_
_entity_poly.entity_id
_entity_poly.type
_entity_poly.pdbx_seq_one_letter_code
_entity_poly.pdbx_strand_id
1 'polypeptide(L)'
;MKRFQILFLLCLALSFTFSIFAQDKDTKEVIILQTSDVHSRIEPVNQKGDEYYNKGGFLRRAAFLEQFRKEHKNVLLFDCGDISQGTPYYNMFRGEVEVKLMNEMGYDAMTIGNHEFDFDVDNMDRIFKMANFPVVCANYNLDATVLKDIVKPYVVLEKYGLRIGVFGLGTQPEGMIQANKCEGVVYEDPIRISNEIAALLKDDEGCDLVVCLSHLGIQMDEHLVAGTRNIDVILGGHSHTFMKGPKTYLNMDGKEVPVMHTGKNGVRVGRLDLTLKHK
;
A
#
# COMPACT_ATOMS: atom_id res chain seq x y z
N MET A 1 -1.53 -84.61 -25.98
CA MET A 1 -1.08 -83.89 -24.79
C MET A 1 -0.86 -82.42 -25.16
N LYS A 2 -1.82 -81.56 -24.94
CA LYS A 2 -1.69 -80.10 -25.29
C LYS A 2 -1.51 -79.36 -23.95
N ARG A 3 -0.36 -78.61 -23.86
CA ARG A 3 -0.05 -77.75 -22.72
C ARG A 3 -0.77 -76.45 -22.91
N PHE A 4 -1.60 -76.06 -21.98
CA PHE A 4 -2.16 -74.73 -21.86
C PHE A 4 -1.17 -73.79 -21.13
N GLN A 5 -0.72 -72.73 -21.78
CA GLN A 5 0.01 -71.64 -21.14
C GLN A 5 -1.01 -70.58 -20.68
N ILE A 6 -1.06 -70.36 -19.39
CA ILE A 6 -1.86 -69.25 -18.79
C ILE A 6 -0.96 -68.02 -18.76
N LEU A 7 -1.36 -67.01 -19.50
CA LEU A 7 -0.71 -65.68 -19.53
C LEU A 7 -1.31 -64.86 -18.40
N PHE A 8 -0.49 -64.58 -17.37
CA PHE A 8 -0.88 -63.67 -16.28
C PHE A 8 -0.64 -62.21 -16.76
N LEU A 9 -1.74 -61.47 -17.05
CA LEU A 9 -1.68 -60.02 -17.27
C LEU A 9 -1.64 -59.34 -15.91
N LEU A 10 -0.48 -58.75 -15.57
CA LEU A 10 -0.33 -57.90 -14.39
C LEU A 10 -0.79 -56.48 -14.78
N CYS A 11 -2.02 -56.10 -14.38
CA CYS A 11 -2.50 -54.73 -14.46
C CYS A 11 -1.85 -53.91 -13.33
N LEU A 12 -0.83 -53.13 -13.67
CA LEU A 12 -0.26 -52.12 -12.75
C LEU A 12 -1.20 -50.91 -12.73
N ALA A 13 -2.08 -50.84 -11.73
CA ALA A 13 -2.88 -49.65 -11.47
C ALA A 13 -1.97 -48.59 -10.84
N LEU A 14 -1.53 -47.61 -11.63
CA LEU A 14 -0.92 -46.40 -11.11
C LEU A 14 -2.02 -45.57 -10.41
N SER A 15 -2.07 -45.67 -9.10
CA SER A 15 -2.88 -44.78 -8.26
C SER A 15 -2.18 -43.39 -8.22
N PHE A 16 -2.58 -42.47 -9.08
CA PHE A 16 -2.28 -41.07 -8.90
C PHE A 16 -3.05 -40.57 -7.68
N THR A 17 -2.41 -40.54 -6.53
CA THR A 17 -2.89 -39.78 -5.38
C THR A 17 -2.78 -38.30 -5.67
N PHE A 18 -3.84 -37.71 -6.16
CA PHE A 18 -4.03 -36.26 -6.10
C PHE A 18 -4.14 -35.92 -4.61
N SER A 19 -3.04 -35.41 -4.03
CA SER A 19 -3.10 -34.72 -2.76
C SER A 19 -3.86 -33.41 -3.01
N ILE A 20 -5.18 -33.49 -2.83
CA ILE A 20 -5.99 -32.28 -2.67
C ILE A 20 -5.52 -31.70 -1.34
N PHE A 21 -4.64 -30.69 -1.38
CA PHE A 21 -4.45 -29.85 -0.24
C PHE A 21 -5.82 -29.22 0.06
N ALA A 22 -6.49 -29.72 1.07
CA ALA A 22 -7.68 -29.10 1.61
C ALA A 22 -7.22 -27.70 2.08
N GLN A 23 -7.59 -26.67 1.35
CA GLN A 23 -7.43 -25.29 1.79
C GLN A 23 -8.17 -25.20 3.12
N ASP A 24 -7.45 -24.91 4.19
CA ASP A 24 -8.02 -24.73 5.52
C ASP A 24 -9.13 -23.68 5.39
N LYS A 25 -10.38 -24.05 5.64
CA LYS A 25 -11.55 -23.19 5.44
C LYS A 25 -11.51 -21.94 6.32
N ASP A 26 -10.60 -21.91 7.30
CA ASP A 26 -10.45 -20.84 8.28
C ASP A 26 -9.34 -19.85 7.94
N THR A 27 -8.69 -19.97 6.76
CA THR A 27 -7.64 -19.02 6.34
C THR A 27 -8.03 -18.28 5.07
N LYS A 28 -7.69 -16.98 5.03
CA LYS A 28 -7.85 -16.11 3.86
C LYS A 28 -6.50 -15.55 3.44
N GLU A 29 -6.20 -15.69 2.17
CA GLU A 29 -5.00 -15.13 1.57
C GLU A 29 -5.30 -13.78 0.93
N VAL A 30 -4.46 -12.78 1.19
CA VAL A 30 -4.51 -11.43 0.60
C VAL A 30 -3.12 -11.02 0.16
N ILE A 31 -3.02 -10.47 -1.03
CA ILE A 31 -1.77 -9.89 -1.54
C ILE A 31 -1.91 -8.37 -1.48
N ILE A 32 -0.97 -7.72 -0.82
CA ILE A 32 -0.84 -6.27 -0.83
C ILE A 32 0.25 -5.88 -1.81
N LEU A 33 -0.09 -5.03 -2.77
CA LEU A 33 0.84 -4.31 -3.62
C LEU A 33 0.97 -2.87 -3.12
N GLN A 34 2.19 -2.33 -3.19
CA GLN A 34 2.52 -1.00 -2.71
C GLN A 34 3.30 -0.20 -3.74
N THR A 35 2.99 1.09 -3.84
CA THR A 35 3.84 2.12 -4.43
C THR A 35 4.04 3.26 -3.43
N SER A 36 5.11 4.04 -3.60
CA SER A 36 5.37 5.29 -2.88
C SER A 36 6.34 6.16 -3.68
N ASP A 37 6.37 7.44 -3.37
CA ASP A 37 7.39 8.38 -3.89
C ASP A 37 7.53 8.31 -5.42
N VAL A 38 6.39 8.23 -6.11
CA VAL A 38 6.38 8.06 -7.57
C VAL A 38 6.85 9.32 -8.28
N HIS A 39 6.67 10.48 -7.63
CA HIS A 39 7.16 11.78 -8.10
C HIS A 39 6.81 12.05 -9.56
N SER A 40 5.52 11.90 -9.90
CA SER A 40 5.01 12.19 -11.24
C SER A 40 5.75 11.48 -12.39
N ARG A 41 6.41 10.34 -12.12
CA ARG A 41 7.14 9.57 -13.14
C ARG A 41 6.18 8.84 -14.08
N ILE A 42 5.50 9.63 -14.93
CA ILE A 42 4.60 9.11 -15.96
C ILE A 42 5.42 8.31 -16.98
N GLU A 43 6.52 8.88 -17.46
CA GLU A 43 7.48 8.20 -18.32
C GLU A 43 8.50 7.39 -17.51
N PRO A 44 9.13 6.38 -18.10
CA PRO A 44 10.26 5.72 -17.47
C PRO A 44 11.39 6.70 -17.14
N VAL A 45 12.24 6.34 -16.17
CA VAL A 45 13.44 7.13 -15.85
C VAL A 45 14.28 7.32 -17.11
N ASN A 46 14.45 8.57 -17.54
CA ASN A 46 15.06 8.91 -18.83
C ASN A 46 16.49 9.50 -18.71
N GLN A 47 16.99 9.69 -17.51
CA GLN A 47 18.34 10.20 -17.26
C GLN A 47 19.37 9.12 -17.57
N LYS A 48 20.18 9.31 -18.62
CA LYS A 48 21.29 8.39 -18.98
C LYS A 48 22.33 8.36 -17.84
N GLY A 49 22.76 7.16 -17.45
CA GLY A 49 23.70 6.94 -16.36
C GLY A 49 23.04 6.72 -15.00
N ASP A 50 21.74 6.92 -14.87
CA ASP A 50 20.96 6.51 -13.68
C ASP A 50 20.87 4.97 -13.60
N GLU A 51 21.02 4.41 -12.41
CA GLU A 51 20.88 2.96 -12.14
C GLU A 51 19.53 2.41 -12.63
N TYR A 52 18.50 3.25 -12.58
CA TYR A 52 17.13 2.91 -12.99
C TYR A 52 16.77 3.41 -14.38
N TYR A 53 17.77 3.76 -15.21
CA TYR A 53 17.53 4.20 -16.58
C TYR A 53 16.58 3.24 -17.32
N ASN A 54 15.57 3.79 -17.97
CA ASN A 54 14.53 3.07 -18.70
C ASN A 54 13.70 2.08 -17.81
N LYS A 55 13.62 2.33 -16.49
CA LYS A 55 12.76 1.60 -15.54
C LYS A 55 11.56 2.44 -15.14
N GLY A 56 10.53 1.81 -14.57
CA GLY A 56 9.31 2.47 -14.10
C GLY A 56 8.41 2.96 -15.23
N GLY A 57 7.65 4.01 -14.96
CA GLY A 57 6.62 4.58 -15.81
C GLY A 57 5.22 3.99 -15.58
N PHE A 58 4.20 4.85 -15.68
CA PHE A 58 2.82 4.46 -15.35
C PHE A 58 2.26 3.40 -16.30
N LEU A 59 2.54 3.49 -17.60
CA LEU A 59 2.04 2.51 -18.57
C LEU A 59 2.56 1.08 -18.30
N ARG A 60 3.84 0.96 -17.93
CA ARG A 60 4.42 -0.34 -17.55
C ARG A 60 3.85 -0.86 -16.24
N ARG A 61 3.62 0.05 -15.28
CA ARG A 61 2.98 -0.32 -14.01
C ARG A 61 1.54 -0.78 -14.24
N ALA A 62 0.77 -0.06 -15.06
CA ALA A 62 -0.59 -0.47 -15.40
C ALA A 62 -0.63 -1.85 -16.08
N ALA A 63 0.24 -2.10 -17.05
CA ALA A 63 0.34 -3.40 -17.71
C ALA A 63 0.75 -4.53 -16.74
N PHE A 64 1.68 -4.25 -15.83
CA PHE A 64 2.06 -5.19 -14.77
C PHE A 64 0.87 -5.52 -13.86
N LEU A 65 0.15 -4.50 -13.39
CA LEU A 65 -0.99 -4.66 -12.47
C LEU A 65 -2.13 -5.44 -13.14
N GLU A 66 -2.42 -5.15 -14.41
CA GLU A 66 -3.41 -5.88 -15.19
C GLU A 66 -3.06 -7.37 -15.31
N GLN A 67 -1.81 -7.68 -15.67
CA GLN A 67 -1.34 -9.06 -15.77
C GLN A 67 -1.33 -9.75 -14.39
N PHE A 68 -0.83 -9.07 -13.38
CA PHE A 68 -0.76 -9.60 -12.02
C PHE A 68 -2.14 -10.00 -11.47
N ARG A 69 -3.17 -9.15 -11.68
CA ARG A 69 -4.53 -9.43 -11.24
C ARG A 69 -5.22 -10.55 -12.02
N LYS A 70 -4.76 -10.88 -13.23
CA LYS A 70 -5.22 -12.08 -13.96
C LYS A 70 -4.65 -13.37 -13.34
N GLU A 71 -3.46 -13.31 -12.80
CA GLU A 71 -2.74 -14.47 -12.23
C GLU A 71 -3.00 -14.67 -10.74
N HIS A 72 -3.34 -13.60 -10.03
CA HIS A 72 -3.51 -13.59 -8.57
C HIS A 72 -4.89 -13.06 -8.17
N LYS A 73 -5.45 -13.68 -7.13
CA LYS A 73 -6.71 -13.24 -6.51
C LYS A 73 -6.42 -12.42 -5.25
N ASN A 74 -7.46 -11.70 -4.78
CA ASN A 74 -7.42 -10.96 -3.51
C ASN A 74 -6.25 -9.96 -3.44
N VAL A 75 -6.10 -9.14 -4.48
CA VAL A 75 -5.02 -8.16 -4.60
C VAL A 75 -5.50 -6.78 -4.19
N LEU A 76 -4.86 -6.20 -3.18
CA LEU A 76 -5.00 -4.80 -2.75
C LEU A 76 -3.84 -3.98 -3.31
N LEU A 77 -4.09 -2.73 -3.64
CA LEU A 77 -3.06 -1.80 -4.15
C LEU A 77 -3.14 -0.48 -3.40
N PHE A 78 -2.05 -0.13 -2.71
CA PHE A 78 -1.94 1.09 -1.91
C PHE A 78 -0.80 1.99 -2.38
N ASP A 79 -0.95 3.30 -2.15
CA ASP A 79 0.12 4.27 -2.33
C ASP A 79 0.45 4.99 -1.01
N CYS A 80 1.73 5.18 -0.75
CA CYS A 80 2.21 5.78 0.48
C CYS A 80 2.64 7.25 0.33
N GLY A 81 2.02 7.98 -0.61
CA GLY A 81 2.23 9.41 -0.81
C GLY A 81 3.42 9.77 -1.72
N ASP A 82 3.59 11.07 -1.94
CA ASP A 82 4.52 11.66 -2.89
C ASP A 82 4.29 11.13 -4.33
N ILE A 83 3.01 11.14 -4.76
CA ILE A 83 2.67 10.95 -6.17
C ILE A 83 3.06 12.18 -6.99
N SER A 84 3.14 13.32 -6.33
CA SER A 84 3.36 14.67 -6.83
C SER A 84 4.85 14.98 -7.01
N GLN A 85 5.13 16.06 -7.73
CA GLN A 85 6.45 16.65 -7.95
C GLN A 85 7.39 15.82 -8.86
N GLY A 86 8.32 16.49 -9.53
CA GLY A 86 9.49 15.86 -10.17
C GLY A 86 9.47 15.81 -11.69
N THR A 87 8.33 16.08 -12.37
CA THR A 87 8.28 16.07 -13.84
C THR A 87 7.49 17.23 -14.42
N PRO A 88 7.67 17.53 -15.74
CA PRO A 88 6.85 18.53 -16.43
C PRO A 88 5.34 18.25 -16.36
N TYR A 89 4.92 17.00 -16.28
CA TYR A 89 3.50 16.66 -16.13
C TYR A 89 2.90 17.29 -14.88
N TYR A 90 3.57 17.15 -13.74
CA TYR A 90 3.10 17.76 -12.49
C TYR A 90 3.09 19.28 -12.57
N ASN A 91 4.12 19.91 -13.15
CA ASN A 91 4.19 21.36 -13.30
C ASN A 91 3.04 21.90 -14.17
N MET A 92 2.63 21.15 -15.20
CA MET A 92 1.57 21.56 -16.12
C MET A 92 0.17 21.22 -15.61
N PHE A 93 -0.02 20.03 -15.02
CA PHE A 93 -1.34 19.48 -14.67
C PHE A 93 -1.60 19.37 -13.16
N ARG A 94 -0.59 19.67 -12.33
CA ARG A 94 -0.70 19.81 -10.88
C ARG A 94 -1.29 18.57 -10.19
N GLY A 95 -0.90 17.37 -10.62
CA GLY A 95 -1.34 16.09 -10.04
C GLY A 95 -2.57 15.46 -10.70
N GLU A 96 -3.24 16.15 -11.63
CA GLU A 96 -4.44 15.62 -12.29
C GLU A 96 -4.16 14.35 -13.09
N VAL A 97 -3.05 14.32 -13.83
CA VAL A 97 -2.65 13.17 -14.66
C VAL A 97 -2.36 11.97 -13.78
N GLU A 98 -1.64 12.18 -12.68
CA GLU A 98 -1.27 11.17 -11.72
C GLU A 98 -2.51 10.51 -11.12
N VAL A 99 -3.45 11.29 -10.59
CA VAL A 99 -4.68 10.76 -9.98
C VAL A 99 -5.55 10.03 -11.01
N LYS A 100 -5.73 10.56 -12.21
CA LYS A 100 -6.48 9.87 -13.27
C LYS A 100 -5.87 8.52 -13.65
N LEU A 101 -4.55 8.45 -13.77
CA LEU A 101 -3.86 7.18 -14.04
C LEU A 101 -3.95 6.21 -12.86
N MET A 102 -3.94 6.70 -11.61
CA MET A 102 -4.16 5.87 -10.43
C MET A 102 -5.59 5.30 -10.39
N ASN A 103 -6.59 6.08 -10.81
CA ASN A 103 -7.97 5.60 -10.97
C ASN A 103 -8.04 4.42 -11.94
N GLU A 104 -7.41 4.54 -13.12
CA GLU A 104 -7.36 3.46 -14.12
C GLU A 104 -6.62 2.22 -13.60
N MET A 105 -5.60 2.40 -12.77
CA MET A 105 -4.87 1.29 -12.16
C MET A 105 -5.62 0.66 -10.97
N GLY A 106 -6.71 1.26 -10.48
CA GLY A 106 -7.55 0.73 -9.41
C GLY A 106 -6.83 0.65 -8.07
N TYR A 107 -6.31 1.77 -7.58
CA TYR A 107 -5.81 1.88 -6.21
C TYR A 107 -6.95 1.73 -5.21
N ASP A 108 -6.66 1.13 -4.06
CA ASP A 108 -7.63 0.89 -2.97
C ASP A 108 -7.62 1.99 -1.91
N ALA A 109 -6.48 2.64 -1.70
CA ALA A 109 -6.31 3.85 -0.88
C ALA A 109 -4.92 4.46 -1.11
N MET A 110 -4.77 5.74 -0.72
CA MET A 110 -3.47 6.40 -0.60
C MET A 110 -3.38 7.24 0.67
N THR A 111 -2.15 7.53 1.11
CA THR A 111 -1.87 8.58 2.11
C THR A 111 -1.25 9.82 1.47
N ILE A 112 -1.05 10.86 2.27
CA ILE A 112 -0.50 12.14 1.85
C ILE A 112 1.01 12.17 2.16
N GLY A 113 1.83 12.52 1.17
CA GLY A 113 3.23 12.88 1.36
C GLY A 113 3.44 14.38 1.46
N ASN A 114 4.69 14.82 1.60
CA ASN A 114 5.01 16.24 1.68
C ASN A 114 4.89 16.98 0.35
N HIS A 115 5.10 16.28 -0.77
CA HIS A 115 5.03 16.89 -2.09
C HIS A 115 3.59 17.07 -2.62
N GLU A 116 2.58 16.49 -1.99
CA GLU A 116 1.19 16.84 -2.27
C GLU A 116 0.92 18.32 -1.95
N PHE A 117 1.65 18.91 -1.01
CA PHE A 117 1.55 20.33 -0.65
C PHE A 117 2.28 21.30 -1.59
N ASP A 118 3.02 20.84 -2.60
CA ASP A 118 3.87 21.71 -3.44
C ASP A 118 3.11 22.86 -4.10
N PHE A 119 1.85 22.68 -4.46
CA PHE A 119 1.00 23.79 -4.89
C PHE A 119 0.21 24.40 -3.73
N ASP A 120 -0.53 23.67 -2.95
CA ASP A 120 -1.22 24.02 -1.70
C ASP A 120 -2.38 23.06 -1.40
N VAL A 121 -3.10 23.29 -0.27
CA VAL A 121 -4.28 22.52 0.12
C VAL A 121 -5.46 22.66 -0.85
N ASP A 122 -5.61 23.80 -1.53
CA ASP A 122 -6.68 23.99 -2.54
C ASP A 122 -6.43 23.10 -3.77
N ASN A 123 -5.17 22.96 -4.20
CA ASN A 123 -4.85 22.04 -5.26
C ASN A 123 -5.03 20.59 -4.86
N MET A 124 -4.70 20.22 -3.61
CA MET A 124 -4.97 18.89 -3.07
C MET A 124 -6.48 18.60 -3.10
N ASP A 125 -7.33 19.52 -2.63
CA ASP A 125 -8.79 19.38 -2.70
C ASP A 125 -9.25 19.12 -4.14
N ARG A 126 -8.74 19.90 -5.09
CA ARG A 126 -9.07 19.75 -6.51
C ARG A 126 -8.75 18.36 -7.06
N ILE A 127 -7.55 17.85 -6.80
CA ILE A 127 -7.11 16.55 -7.35
C ILE A 127 -7.70 15.37 -6.58
N PHE A 128 -7.85 15.47 -5.26
CA PHE A 128 -8.41 14.37 -4.46
C PHE A 128 -9.91 14.16 -4.72
N LYS A 129 -10.65 15.21 -5.09
CA LYS A 129 -12.03 15.07 -5.62
C LYS A 129 -12.13 14.27 -6.90
N MET A 130 -11.05 14.12 -7.65
CA MET A 130 -10.99 13.29 -8.87
C MET A 130 -10.65 11.83 -8.56
N ALA A 131 -10.19 11.52 -7.36
CA ALA A 131 -9.81 10.15 -6.97
C ALA A 131 -11.04 9.26 -6.79
N ASN A 132 -10.99 8.06 -7.35
CA ASN A 132 -12.01 7.01 -7.17
C ASN A 132 -11.68 6.10 -5.97
N PHE A 133 -10.69 6.46 -5.20
CA PHE A 133 -10.21 5.76 -4.02
C PHE A 133 -10.06 6.75 -2.85
N PRO A 134 -10.17 6.29 -1.60
CA PRO A 134 -10.02 7.15 -0.44
C PRO A 134 -8.58 7.64 -0.28
N VAL A 135 -8.45 8.91 0.12
CA VAL A 135 -7.20 9.50 0.62
C VAL A 135 -7.30 9.56 2.14
N VAL A 136 -6.33 8.98 2.83
CA VAL A 136 -6.35 8.86 4.29
C VAL A 136 -5.12 9.52 4.94
N CYS A 137 -5.35 10.27 6.02
CA CYS A 137 -4.28 10.80 6.87
C CYS A 137 -4.84 11.09 8.27
N ALA A 138 -4.37 10.37 9.27
CA ALA A 138 -4.91 10.44 10.62
C ALA A 138 -4.21 11.50 11.50
N ASN A 139 -2.93 11.75 11.25
CA ASN A 139 -2.12 12.66 12.06
C ASN A 139 -2.06 14.11 11.55
N TYR A 140 -2.90 14.45 10.58
CA TYR A 140 -3.19 15.85 10.21
C TYR A 140 -4.62 16.19 10.63
N ASN A 141 -4.77 17.10 11.61
CA ASN A 141 -6.06 17.72 11.83
C ASN A 141 -6.28 18.75 10.71
N LEU A 142 -7.31 18.51 9.90
CA LEU A 142 -7.63 19.26 8.68
C LEU A 142 -8.90 20.11 8.83
N ASP A 143 -9.46 20.23 10.03
CA ASP A 143 -10.75 20.90 10.30
C ASP A 143 -10.79 22.34 9.82
N ALA A 144 -9.65 23.03 9.86
CA ALA A 144 -9.51 24.41 9.39
C ALA A 144 -9.15 24.53 7.91
N THR A 145 -9.20 23.44 7.14
CA THR A 145 -8.85 23.40 5.71
C THR A 145 -10.01 22.97 4.83
N VAL A 146 -9.86 23.15 3.51
CA VAL A 146 -10.80 22.61 2.50
C VAL A 146 -10.79 21.09 2.40
N LEU A 147 -9.80 20.44 3.00
CA LEU A 147 -9.59 18.97 2.92
C LEU A 147 -10.41 18.17 3.94
N LYS A 148 -11.03 18.81 4.94
CA LYS A 148 -11.71 18.16 6.08
C LYS A 148 -12.74 17.09 5.69
N ASP A 149 -13.43 17.29 4.56
CA ASP A 149 -14.47 16.37 4.09
C ASP A 149 -13.95 15.36 3.06
N ILE A 150 -12.77 15.59 2.50
CA ILE A 150 -12.16 14.80 1.44
C ILE A 150 -11.17 13.78 1.99
N VAL A 151 -10.26 14.22 2.86
CA VAL A 151 -9.28 13.35 3.50
C VAL A 151 -9.89 12.80 4.79
N LYS A 152 -9.82 11.49 4.96
CA LYS A 152 -10.34 10.81 6.16
C LYS A 152 -9.18 10.31 7.03
N PRO A 153 -9.35 10.21 8.35
CA PRO A 153 -8.31 9.61 9.18
C PRO A 153 -8.05 8.13 8.81
N TYR A 154 -9.11 7.40 8.46
CA TYR A 154 -9.06 6.00 8.07
C TYR A 154 -10.23 5.65 7.15
N VAL A 155 -10.18 4.46 6.56
CA VAL A 155 -11.26 3.80 5.85
C VAL A 155 -11.32 2.32 6.21
N VAL A 156 -12.52 1.74 6.23
CA VAL A 156 -12.72 0.30 6.32
C VAL A 156 -13.14 -0.22 4.95
N LEU A 157 -12.29 -1.06 4.36
CA LEU A 157 -12.55 -1.72 3.08
C LEU A 157 -13.14 -3.10 3.34
N GLU A 158 -14.31 -3.37 2.78
CA GLU A 158 -14.91 -4.71 2.79
C GLU A 158 -14.56 -5.43 1.50
N LYS A 159 -13.47 -6.19 1.51
CA LYS A 159 -12.96 -6.91 0.33
C LYS A 159 -12.56 -8.33 0.68
N TYR A 160 -12.84 -9.24 -0.25
CA TYR A 160 -12.46 -10.67 -0.16
C TYR A 160 -13.02 -11.37 1.08
N GLY A 161 -14.14 -10.86 1.61
CA GLY A 161 -14.75 -11.33 2.84
C GLY A 161 -13.98 -10.95 4.09
N LEU A 162 -13.13 -9.94 4.03
CA LEU A 162 -12.37 -9.35 5.13
C LEU A 162 -12.80 -7.90 5.35
N ARG A 163 -12.74 -7.46 6.60
CA ARG A 163 -12.80 -6.05 7.00
C ARG A 163 -11.37 -5.55 7.19
N ILE A 164 -10.94 -4.64 6.32
CA ILE A 164 -9.56 -4.15 6.27
C ILE A 164 -9.57 -2.68 6.65
N GLY A 165 -9.06 -2.37 7.83
CA GLY A 165 -8.85 -1.01 8.30
C GLY A 165 -7.59 -0.43 7.67
N VAL A 166 -7.69 0.71 7.01
CA VAL A 166 -6.56 1.41 6.39
C VAL A 166 -6.53 2.83 6.93
N PHE A 167 -5.42 3.25 7.51
CA PHE A 167 -5.20 4.63 7.94
C PHE A 167 -3.88 5.17 7.40
N GLY A 168 -3.77 6.49 7.33
CA GLY A 168 -2.60 7.16 6.77
C GLY A 168 -1.85 7.99 7.82
N LEU A 169 -0.56 8.20 7.59
CA LEU A 169 0.29 9.10 8.37
C LEU A 169 1.14 9.96 7.43
N GLY A 170 1.05 11.28 7.60
CA GLY A 170 1.89 12.25 6.91
C GLY A 170 3.08 12.70 7.76
N THR A 171 4.14 13.16 7.12
CA THR A 171 5.34 13.70 7.80
C THR A 171 5.10 15.07 8.40
N GLN A 172 5.96 15.47 9.36
CA GLN A 172 5.84 16.79 9.99
C GLN A 172 6.05 17.92 8.95
N PRO A 173 5.08 18.85 8.80
CA PRO A 173 5.19 19.93 7.83
C PRO A 173 6.28 20.94 8.15
N GLU A 174 6.52 21.23 9.45
CA GLU A 174 7.48 22.23 9.89
C GLU A 174 8.90 21.93 9.39
N GLY A 175 9.52 22.92 8.76
CA GLY A 175 10.87 22.80 8.20
C GLY A 175 10.94 22.05 6.85
N MET A 176 9.84 21.46 6.37
CA MET A 176 9.78 20.69 5.13
C MET A 176 8.81 21.29 4.10
N ILE A 177 7.66 21.76 4.55
CA ILE A 177 6.61 22.35 3.72
C ILE A 177 6.56 23.85 4.02
N GLN A 178 6.44 24.68 2.99
CA GLN A 178 6.26 26.12 3.18
C GLN A 178 4.95 26.38 3.93
N ALA A 179 4.98 27.22 4.97
CA ALA A 179 3.86 27.47 5.86
C ALA A 179 2.56 27.90 5.13
N ASN A 180 2.69 28.72 4.08
CA ASN A 180 1.55 29.15 3.26
C ASN A 180 0.96 28.03 2.37
N LYS A 181 1.62 26.87 2.25
CA LYS A 181 1.15 25.73 1.48
C LYS A 181 0.36 24.72 2.33
N CYS A 182 0.55 24.76 3.65
CA CYS A 182 -0.13 23.90 4.62
C CYS A 182 -0.89 24.72 5.67
N GLU A 183 -1.38 25.91 5.30
CA GLU A 183 -2.16 26.76 6.21
C GLU A 183 -3.41 26.02 6.71
N GLY A 184 -3.63 26.04 8.03
CA GLY A 184 -4.75 25.36 8.69
C GLY A 184 -4.52 23.89 8.98
N VAL A 185 -3.41 23.28 8.52
CA VAL A 185 -3.05 21.91 8.86
C VAL A 185 -2.37 21.87 10.23
N VAL A 186 -2.89 21.09 11.17
CA VAL A 186 -2.28 20.88 12.49
C VAL A 186 -1.70 19.46 12.55
N TYR A 187 -0.39 19.37 12.77
CA TYR A 187 0.30 18.09 12.91
C TYR A 187 0.13 17.52 14.32
N GLU A 188 -0.20 16.26 14.40
CA GLU A 188 -0.35 15.52 15.64
C GLU A 188 0.68 14.39 15.74
N ASP A 189 1.00 13.98 16.96
CA ASP A 189 1.97 12.92 17.22
C ASP A 189 1.55 11.60 16.55
N PRO A 190 2.34 11.05 15.61
CA PRO A 190 1.94 9.90 14.82
C PRO A 190 1.84 8.61 15.65
N ILE A 191 2.62 8.46 16.73
CA ILE A 191 2.57 7.26 17.59
C ILE A 191 1.27 7.27 18.40
N ARG A 192 0.92 8.41 19.01
CA ARG A 192 -0.33 8.57 19.75
C ARG A 192 -1.53 8.31 18.85
N ILE A 193 -1.62 9.01 17.73
CA ILE A 193 -2.74 8.87 16.77
C ILE A 193 -2.84 7.43 16.25
N SER A 194 -1.71 6.79 15.94
CA SER A 194 -1.73 5.40 15.46
C SER A 194 -2.30 4.43 16.48
N ASN A 195 -1.98 4.59 17.77
CA ASN A 195 -2.56 3.76 18.81
C ASN A 195 -4.08 3.98 18.94
N GLU A 196 -4.55 5.23 18.86
CA GLU A 196 -5.97 5.56 18.92
C GLU A 196 -6.74 4.96 17.73
N ILE A 197 -6.24 5.16 16.51
CA ILE A 197 -6.90 4.67 15.30
C ILE A 197 -6.82 3.14 15.19
N ALA A 198 -5.67 2.53 15.50
CA ALA A 198 -5.53 1.08 15.43
C ALA A 198 -6.41 0.36 16.46
N ALA A 199 -6.58 0.92 17.67
CA ALA A 199 -7.53 0.41 18.65
C ALA A 199 -8.97 0.52 18.14
N LEU A 200 -9.39 1.69 17.65
CA LEU A 200 -10.72 1.89 17.07
C LEU A 200 -11.00 0.88 15.93
N LEU A 201 -10.04 0.69 15.01
CA LEU A 201 -10.19 -0.25 13.89
C LEU A 201 -10.31 -1.70 14.35
N LYS A 202 -9.58 -2.11 15.38
CA LYS A 202 -9.65 -3.48 15.91
C LYS A 202 -10.86 -3.72 16.80
N ASP A 203 -11.13 -2.81 17.73
CA ASP A 203 -12.06 -3.05 18.82
C ASP A 203 -13.48 -2.59 18.46
N ASP A 204 -13.65 -1.44 17.80
CA ASP A 204 -14.96 -0.89 17.45
C ASP A 204 -15.39 -1.27 16.04
N GLU A 205 -14.50 -1.16 15.05
CA GLU A 205 -14.79 -1.51 13.66
C GLU A 205 -14.65 -3.01 13.36
N GLY A 206 -14.02 -3.79 14.24
CA GLY A 206 -13.88 -5.23 14.11
C GLY A 206 -13.03 -5.64 12.87
N CYS A 207 -11.99 -4.87 12.54
CA CYS A 207 -11.18 -5.16 11.38
C CYS A 207 -10.32 -6.41 11.56
N ASP A 208 -10.34 -7.29 10.56
CA ASP A 208 -9.49 -8.48 10.49
C ASP A 208 -8.01 -8.10 10.28
N LEU A 209 -7.77 -7.05 9.48
CA LEU A 209 -6.44 -6.55 9.12
C LEU A 209 -6.41 -5.03 9.29
N VAL A 210 -5.35 -4.51 9.93
CA VAL A 210 -5.09 -3.07 10.05
C VAL A 210 -3.79 -2.73 9.33
N VAL A 211 -3.89 -1.88 8.30
CA VAL A 211 -2.78 -1.43 7.45
C VAL A 211 -2.53 0.05 7.69
N CYS A 212 -1.30 0.39 8.02
CA CYS A 212 -0.83 1.78 8.10
C CYS A 212 -0.12 2.14 6.79
N LEU A 213 -0.60 3.19 6.11
CA LEU A 213 0.08 3.83 4.99
C LEU A 213 0.89 5.00 5.55
N SER A 214 2.20 4.84 5.63
CA SER A 214 3.08 5.82 6.27
C SER A 214 3.87 6.64 5.24
N HIS A 215 3.90 7.95 5.44
CA HIS A 215 4.86 8.83 4.76
C HIS A 215 5.82 9.48 5.75
N LEU A 216 6.27 8.72 6.77
CA LEU A 216 7.15 9.21 7.84
C LEU A 216 8.64 8.93 7.58
N GLY A 217 8.94 7.98 6.68
CA GLY A 217 10.28 7.48 6.43
C GLY A 217 10.66 6.29 7.33
N ILE A 218 11.63 5.48 6.85
CA ILE A 218 11.97 4.19 7.44
C ILE A 218 12.33 4.25 8.93
N GLN A 219 13.08 5.29 9.35
CA GLN A 219 13.50 5.41 10.75
C GLN A 219 12.31 5.66 11.68
N MET A 220 11.37 6.52 11.26
CA MET A 220 10.15 6.77 12.04
C MET A 220 9.20 5.56 11.99
N ASP A 221 9.13 4.83 10.88
CA ASP A 221 8.33 3.61 10.80
C ASP A 221 8.83 2.52 11.76
N GLU A 222 10.16 2.39 11.94
CA GLU A 222 10.74 1.50 12.96
C GLU A 222 10.33 1.91 14.38
N HIS A 223 10.37 3.21 14.68
CA HIS A 223 9.92 3.74 15.97
C HIS A 223 8.40 3.57 16.17
N LEU A 224 7.63 3.76 15.08
CA LEU A 224 6.18 3.59 15.08
C LEU A 224 5.81 2.17 15.48
N VAL A 225 6.45 1.15 14.89
CA VAL A 225 6.21 -0.25 15.28
C VAL A 225 6.50 -0.44 16.77
N ALA A 226 7.66 0.01 17.24
CA ALA A 226 8.06 -0.17 18.64
C ALA A 226 7.15 0.55 19.65
N GLY A 227 6.47 1.64 19.22
CA GLY A 227 5.59 2.47 20.05
C GLY A 227 4.10 2.19 19.89
N THR A 228 3.69 1.19 19.11
CA THR A 228 2.26 0.96 18.79
C THR A 228 1.80 -0.46 19.04
N ARG A 229 0.46 -0.64 18.99
CA ARG A 229 -0.26 -1.90 19.04
C ARG A 229 -1.27 -1.99 17.90
N ASN A 230 -1.80 -3.18 17.65
CA ASN A 230 -2.93 -3.42 16.76
C ASN A 230 -2.70 -3.07 15.28
N ILE A 231 -1.51 -2.67 14.88
CA ILE A 231 -1.12 -2.52 13.48
C ILE A 231 -0.57 -3.86 13.00
N ASP A 232 -1.10 -4.36 11.88
CA ASP A 232 -0.65 -5.64 11.33
C ASP A 232 0.41 -5.47 10.23
N VAL A 233 0.41 -4.31 9.53
CA VAL A 233 1.33 -4.01 8.42
C VAL A 233 1.60 -2.50 8.37
N ILE A 234 2.84 -2.11 8.12
CA ILE A 234 3.23 -0.74 7.76
C ILE A 234 3.81 -0.73 6.34
N LEU A 235 3.21 0.06 5.48
CA LEU A 235 3.69 0.37 4.15
C LEU A 235 4.22 1.81 4.17
N GLY A 236 5.51 1.99 3.86
CA GLY A 236 6.18 3.27 4.09
C GLY A 236 6.69 3.96 2.82
N GLY A 237 6.87 5.28 2.92
CA GLY A 237 7.42 6.17 1.90
C GLY A 237 8.40 7.18 2.47
N HIS A 238 8.55 8.33 1.81
CA HIS A 238 9.33 9.51 2.19
C HIS A 238 10.86 9.37 2.11
N SER A 239 11.43 8.37 2.75
CA SER A 239 12.90 8.20 2.82
C SER A 239 13.54 7.63 1.56
N HIS A 240 12.75 7.35 0.52
CA HIS A 240 13.20 6.72 -0.73
C HIS A 240 13.99 5.43 -0.54
N THR A 241 13.74 4.71 0.56
CA THR A 241 14.49 3.51 0.93
C THR A 241 14.10 2.34 0.03
N PHE A 242 15.06 1.77 -0.69
CA PHE A 242 14.87 0.56 -1.49
C PHE A 242 15.08 -0.68 -0.63
N MET A 243 13.99 -1.34 -0.24
CA MET A 243 14.05 -2.62 0.45
C MET A 243 13.96 -3.78 -0.56
N LYS A 244 14.65 -4.89 -0.29
CA LYS A 244 14.54 -6.11 -1.11
C LYS A 244 13.28 -6.92 -0.82
N GLY A 245 12.64 -6.66 0.31
CA GLY A 245 11.43 -7.28 0.81
C GLY A 245 11.08 -6.66 2.17
N PRO A 246 9.94 -7.02 2.76
CA PRO A 246 9.55 -6.52 4.07
C PRO A 246 10.57 -6.92 5.14
N LYS A 247 10.78 -6.04 6.12
CA LYS A 247 11.49 -6.36 7.37
C LYS A 247 10.47 -6.39 8.50
N THR A 248 10.64 -7.31 9.40
CA THR A 248 9.75 -7.49 10.55
C THR A 248 10.35 -6.88 11.80
N TYR A 249 9.55 -6.12 12.54
CA TYR A 249 9.91 -5.53 13.83
C TYR A 249 8.88 -5.92 14.88
N LEU A 250 9.27 -5.88 16.18
CA LEU A 250 8.36 -6.21 17.27
C LEU A 250 7.64 -4.95 17.75
N ASN A 251 6.33 -5.03 17.87
CA ASN A 251 5.49 -3.99 18.47
C ASN A 251 5.51 -4.05 20.01
N MET A 252 4.74 -3.17 20.67
CA MET A 252 4.66 -3.10 22.14
C MET A 252 4.16 -4.40 22.80
N ASP A 253 3.47 -5.27 22.06
CA ASP A 253 2.98 -6.57 22.56
C ASP A 253 3.92 -7.73 22.19
N GLY A 254 5.08 -7.44 21.61
CA GLY A 254 6.02 -8.45 21.12
C GLY A 254 5.53 -9.20 19.87
N LYS A 255 4.54 -8.65 19.16
CA LYS A 255 4.07 -9.20 17.89
C LYS A 255 4.91 -8.66 16.73
N GLU A 256 5.15 -9.51 15.76
CA GLU A 256 5.85 -9.17 14.53
C GLU A 256 4.98 -8.32 13.60
N VAL A 257 5.50 -7.16 13.18
CA VAL A 257 4.86 -6.26 12.22
C VAL A 257 5.80 -6.07 11.03
N PRO A 258 5.41 -6.48 9.81
CA PRO A 258 6.19 -6.24 8.61
C PRO A 258 6.11 -4.75 8.21
N VAL A 259 7.28 -4.21 7.87
CA VAL A 259 7.46 -2.86 7.30
C VAL A 259 8.06 -2.99 5.92
N MET A 260 7.52 -2.29 4.92
CA MET A 260 7.99 -2.34 3.53
C MET A 260 8.10 -0.93 2.94
N HIS A 261 9.22 -0.66 2.23
CA HIS A 261 9.45 0.54 1.44
C HIS A 261 9.87 0.16 0.02
N THR A 262 9.46 0.93 -0.98
CA THR A 262 9.65 0.60 -2.41
C THR A 262 10.64 1.50 -3.15
N GLY A 263 11.30 2.41 -2.43
CA GLY A 263 12.23 3.38 -3.01
C GLY A 263 11.49 4.58 -3.59
N LYS A 264 11.84 4.99 -4.79
CA LYS A 264 11.25 6.16 -5.46
C LYS A 264 11.06 5.97 -6.96
N ASN A 265 10.46 6.98 -7.62
CA ASN A 265 10.26 7.05 -9.08
C ASN A 265 9.39 5.92 -9.65
N GLY A 266 8.67 5.17 -8.82
CA GLY A 266 7.80 4.09 -9.26
C GLY A 266 8.50 2.98 -10.04
N VAL A 267 9.81 2.78 -9.80
CA VAL A 267 10.62 1.74 -10.46
C VAL A 267 10.41 0.36 -9.88
N ARG A 268 9.76 0.27 -8.73
CA ARG A 268 9.36 -0.96 -8.06
C ARG A 268 7.92 -0.90 -7.60
N VAL A 269 7.29 -2.07 -7.55
CA VAL A 269 6.04 -2.32 -6.84
C VAL A 269 6.36 -3.30 -5.72
N GLY A 270 6.04 -2.92 -4.49
CA GLY A 270 6.17 -3.80 -3.33
C GLY A 270 5.12 -4.90 -3.37
N ARG A 271 5.45 -6.09 -2.85
CA ARG A 271 4.51 -7.20 -2.68
C ARG A 271 4.65 -7.80 -1.29
N LEU A 272 3.52 -7.96 -0.62
CA LEU A 272 3.40 -8.64 0.65
C LEU A 272 2.25 -9.64 0.57
N ASP A 273 2.55 -10.92 0.79
CA ASP A 273 1.56 -11.99 0.83
C ASP A 273 1.20 -12.27 2.29
N LEU A 274 -0.07 -12.19 2.62
CA LEU A 274 -0.59 -12.39 3.97
C LEU A 274 -1.55 -13.58 3.99
N THR A 275 -1.43 -14.40 5.04
CA THR A 275 -2.40 -15.44 5.37
C THR A 275 -3.06 -15.09 6.70
N LEU A 276 -4.33 -14.75 6.65
CA LEU A 276 -5.13 -14.38 7.82
C LEU A 276 -5.96 -15.58 8.27
N LYS A 277 -5.92 -15.88 9.57
CA LYS A 277 -6.84 -16.85 10.17
C LYS A 277 -8.15 -16.15 10.47
N HIS A 278 -9.26 -16.73 10.00
CA HIS A 278 -10.59 -16.26 10.38
C HIS A 278 -10.78 -16.53 11.89
N LYS A 279 -11.18 -15.51 12.64
CA LYS A 279 -11.53 -15.68 14.06
C LYS A 279 -12.94 -16.24 14.19
#